data_554cdde05a72a988ffb33f049abaaa6f
#
_entry.id   554cdde05a72a988ffb33f049abaaa6f
#
_cell.length_a   1.000
_cell.length_b   1.000
_cell.length_c   1.000
_cell.angle_alpha   90.00
_cell.angle_beta   90.00
_cell.angle_gamma   90.00
#
_symmetry.space_group_name_H-M   'P 1'
#
loop_
_entity.id
_entity.type
_entity.pdbx_description
1 polymer ?
#
loop_
_entity_poly.entity_id
_entity_poly.type
_entity_poly.pdbx_seq_one_letter_code
_entity_poly.pdbx_strand_id
1 'polypeptide(L)'
;MVASGQAGRDLGRWNAAYPHVYPLDFSSLHTPGRYSIDVSGPVTAQSPTFDVADPSALFSGLAANSVRYLTTQRDGPNVAISVLRRQPSHVQDQRALVYATPSYRRGRLVGRLQRVGGPVNVAGGWMDAGDTLKYAETASFADVALLYSLRADPALPGAQDEAKFGLEWLLSLWRAHPRRLIYQVGLGNGNGRSILGAHDTTWALPERDSTLRAAPGTPSHFVKYRPAFRDGPPRAGTSPNLAGRLAAAYALGAQVFAHRDPALAARALKAARMIFASARTRHVGTLVTATPHAFYPEGEWRDDMELGAAELALTEHGATRARYLRQAARWATAYANSRLNGTDTFNLYDVAALAHTELWRAMHDFHVQELGGVSRATLAEDLKGQIGLAQRAASRDPFSLGTHYRDDDTVSHALGLSVEGPLLDGILKTSRYAPFAQTQRDFVLGDNAWGTSFVVGAGSRFPQCLHDPVANLDGSLNGSPPIMVGAVVPGPVNASDLRGLSLSRGYRPCPVKGGNDLRAFDGFGARYEDNVVASPTNEPSLDTAALGLLAFEQAAGK
;
A
#
# COMPACT_ATOMS: atom_id res chain seq x y z
N MET A 1 -39.08 13.06 -5.73
CA MET A 1 -38.76 11.68 -6.17
C MET A 1 -38.34 11.77 -7.62
N VAL A 2 -37.11 11.33 -7.92
CA VAL A 2 -36.51 11.44 -9.27
C VAL A 2 -36.46 10.07 -9.99
N ALA A 3 -36.46 8.99 -9.21
CA ALA A 3 -36.53 7.62 -9.71
C ALA A 3 -37.25 6.74 -8.67
N SER A 4 -37.78 5.61 -9.11
CA SER A 4 -38.37 4.58 -8.24
C SER A 4 -38.07 3.20 -8.81
N GLY A 5 -37.95 2.20 -7.95
CA GLY A 5 -37.65 0.82 -8.35
C GLY A 5 -38.06 -0.15 -7.26
N GLN A 6 -37.76 -1.41 -7.48
CA GLN A 6 -37.94 -2.47 -6.49
C GLN A 6 -36.57 -2.99 -6.04
N ALA A 7 -36.48 -3.47 -4.81
CA ALA A 7 -35.31 -4.20 -4.33
C ALA A 7 -35.05 -5.41 -5.26
N GLY A 8 -33.79 -5.67 -5.52
CA GLY A 8 -33.37 -6.79 -6.36
C GLY A 8 -33.62 -8.15 -5.69
N ARG A 9 -33.06 -9.20 -6.27
CA ARG A 9 -33.14 -10.56 -5.69
C ARG A 9 -32.40 -10.64 -4.36
N ASP A 10 -32.84 -11.54 -3.50
CA ASP A 10 -32.13 -11.90 -2.28
C ASP A 10 -30.73 -12.47 -2.61
N LEU A 11 -29.69 -11.83 -2.08
CA LEU A 11 -28.29 -12.23 -2.24
C LEU A 11 -27.83 -13.22 -1.16
N GLY A 12 -28.72 -13.52 -0.19
CA GLY A 12 -28.46 -14.49 0.86
C GLY A 12 -28.22 -13.86 2.23
N ARG A 13 -27.80 -14.73 3.14
CA ARG A 13 -27.64 -14.39 4.55
C ARG A 13 -26.27 -13.76 4.81
N TRP A 14 -26.26 -12.64 5.51
CA TRP A 14 -25.05 -12.06 6.08
C TRP A 14 -24.76 -12.61 7.49
N ASN A 15 -25.70 -12.47 8.43
CA ASN A 15 -25.60 -13.02 9.78
C ASN A 15 -26.98 -13.43 10.33
N ALA A 16 -27.10 -13.73 11.62
CA ALA A 16 -28.36 -14.16 12.22
C ALA A 16 -29.41 -13.05 12.29
N ALA A 17 -28.98 -11.79 12.48
CA ALA A 17 -29.87 -10.62 12.52
C ALA A 17 -30.25 -10.14 11.11
N TYR A 18 -29.40 -10.40 10.12
CA TYR A 18 -29.59 -10.03 8.72
C TYR A 18 -29.58 -11.29 7.83
N PRO A 19 -30.69 -12.05 7.84
CA PRO A 19 -30.78 -13.31 7.07
C PRO A 19 -30.94 -13.09 5.56
N HIS A 20 -31.20 -11.87 5.13
CA HIS A 20 -31.40 -11.49 3.73
C HIS A 20 -30.69 -10.18 3.41
N VAL A 21 -30.04 -10.10 2.26
CA VAL A 21 -29.42 -8.90 1.69
C VAL A 21 -30.03 -8.65 0.32
N TYR A 22 -30.48 -7.43 0.07
CA TYR A 22 -31.13 -7.05 -1.19
C TYR A 22 -30.40 -5.86 -1.81
N PRO A 23 -29.96 -5.92 -3.08
CA PRO A 23 -29.37 -4.79 -3.76
C PRO A 23 -30.46 -3.79 -4.17
N LEU A 24 -30.10 -2.51 -4.13
CA LEU A 24 -30.89 -1.40 -4.64
C LEU A 24 -30.16 -0.81 -5.84
N ASP A 25 -30.64 -1.14 -7.05
CA ASP A 25 -30.03 -0.67 -8.29
C ASP A 25 -30.61 0.71 -8.67
N PHE A 26 -29.75 1.71 -8.73
CA PHE A 26 -30.06 3.05 -9.20
C PHE A 26 -29.12 3.52 -10.32
N SER A 27 -28.51 2.57 -11.03
CA SER A 27 -27.59 2.82 -12.15
C SER A 27 -28.19 3.63 -13.30
N SER A 28 -29.52 3.71 -13.40
CA SER A 28 -30.22 4.59 -14.33
C SER A 28 -30.19 6.07 -13.96
N LEU A 29 -29.74 6.43 -12.76
CA LEU A 29 -29.65 7.82 -12.30
C LEU A 29 -28.32 8.45 -12.76
N HIS A 30 -28.38 9.27 -13.84
CA HIS A 30 -27.20 9.91 -14.40
C HIS A 30 -27.17 11.44 -14.17
N THR A 31 -28.25 12.03 -13.67
CA THR A 31 -28.29 13.48 -13.44
C THR A 31 -27.41 13.85 -12.25
N PRO A 32 -26.43 14.75 -12.43
CA PRO A 32 -25.62 15.22 -11.30
C PRO A 32 -26.47 15.88 -10.22
N GLY A 33 -26.17 15.59 -8.96
CA GLY A 33 -26.90 16.12 -7.81
C GLY A 33 -26.67 15.32 -6.55
N ARG A 34 -27.31 15.77 -5.47
CA ARG A 34 -27.29 15.08 -4.17
C ARG A 34 -28.60 14.36 -3.94
N TYR A 35 -28.53 13.08 -3.59
CA TYR A 35 -29.65 12.17 -3.48
C TYR A 35 -29.64 11.39 -2.16
N SER A 36 -30.78 10.82 -1.81
CA SER A 36 -30.94 9.76 -0.81
C SER A 36 -31.89 8.69 -1.36
N ILE A 37 -31.79 7.49 -0.85
CA ILE A 37 -32.69 6.37 -1.18
C ILE A 37 -33.66 6.19 -0.04
N ASP A 38 -34.96 6.29 -0.32
CA ASP A 38 -36.03 5.98 0.62
C ASP A 38 -36.58 4.59 0.32
N VAL A 39 -36.48 3.67 1.27
CA VAL A 39 -37.03 2.33 1.19
C VAL A 39 -38.38 2.32 1.91
N SER A 40 -39.42 1.77 1.26
CA SER A 40 -40.76 1.61 1.84
C SER A 40 -41.29 0.22 1.54
N GLY A 41 -42.12 -0.33 2.44
CA GLY A 41 -42.73 -1.66 2.34
C GLY A 41 -42.74 -2.34 3.72
N PRO A 42 -42.39 -3.62 3.82
CA PRO A 42 -42.26 -4.30 5.10
C PRO A 42 -41.20 -3.67 6.03
N VAL A 43 -40.22 -3.03 5.45
CA VAL A 43 -39.19 -2.24 6.14
C VAL A 43 -39.19 -0.82 5.61
N THR A 44 -39.06 0.15 6.48
CA THR A 44 -38.87 1.58 6.11
C THR A 44 -37.48 2.00 6.53
N ALA A 45 -36.71 2.55 5.58
CA ALA A 45 -35.36 3.05 5.83
C ALA A 45 -35.00 4.18 4.86
N GLN A 46 -34.04 5.01 5.25
CA GLN A 46 -33.46 6.04 4.40
C GLN A 46 -31.95 5.91 4.42
N SER A 47 -31.32 5.98 3.23
CA SER A 47 -29.87 6.05 3.14
C SER A 47 -29.33 7.40 3.61
N PRO A 48 -28.05 7.49 4.00
CA PRO A 48 -27.33 8.76 3.97
C PRO A 48 -27.45 9.42 2.58
N THR A 49 -27.23 10.72 2.53
CA THR A 49 -27.11 11.41 1.23
C THR A 49 -25.83 11.02 0.51
N PHE A 50 -25.91 10.88 -0.82
CA PHE A 50 -24.77 10.63 -1.70
C PHE A 50 -24.83 11.54 -2.92
N ASP A 51 -23.67 11.76 -3.53
CA ASP A 51 -23.56 12.60 -4.73
C ASP A 51 -23.47 11.72 -5.99
N VAL A 52 -24.18 12.12 -7.03
CA VAL A 52 -24.00 11.64 -8.41
C VAL A 52 -23.30 12.75 -9.18
N ALA A 53 -22.12 12.46 -9.72
CA ALA A 53 -21.33 13.44 -10.44
C ALA A 53 -20.39 12.74 -11.45
N ASP A 54 -19.68 13.54 -12.25
CA ASP A 54 -18.65 13.00 -13.13
C ASP A 54 -17.56 12.29 -12.33
N PRO A 55 -16.98 11.20 -12.85
CA PRO A 55 -15.95 10.42 -12.14
C PRO A 55 -14.77 11.27 -11.64
N SER A 56 -14.29 12.23 -12.44
CA SER A 56 -13.19 13.09 -12.00
C SER A 56 -13.59 13.99 -10.82
N ALA A 57 -14.82 14.46 -10.76
CA ALA A 57 -15.32 15.28 -9.64
C ALA A 57 -15.45 14.44 -8.35
N LEU A 58 -15.75 13.14 -8.46
CA LEU A 58 -15.88 12.24 -7.30
C LEU A 58 -14.51 11.76 -6.78
N PHE A 59 -13.58 11.39 -7.68
CA PHE A 59 -12.41 10.61 -7.32
C PHE A 59 -11.09 11.38 -7.29
N SER A 60 -10.93 12.51 -8.07
CA SER A 60 -9.67 13.26 -8.05
C SER A 60 -9.32 13.83 -6.67
N GLY A 61 -10.33 14.19 -5.87
CA GLY A 61 -10.12 14.62 -4.49
C GLY A 61 -9.63 13.50 -3.58
N LEU A 62 -10.10 12.26 -3.80
CA LEU A 62 -9.67 11.09 -3.03
C LEU A 62 -8.23 10.71 -3.38
N ALA A 63 -7.86 10.75 -4.67
CA ALA A 63 -6.48 10.54 -5.10
C ALA A 63 -5.52 11.57 -4.47
N ALA A 64 -5.87 12.86 -4.51
CA ALA A 64 -5.09 13.90 -3.84
C ALA A 64 -5.00 13.69 -2.31
N ASN A 65 -6.04 13.15 -1.68
CA ASN A 65 -6.02 12.80 -0.26
C ASN A 65 -5.07 11.64 0.05
N SER A 66 -4.95 10.63 -0.83
CA SER A 66 -3.95 9.56 -0.68
C SER A 66 -2.52 10.13 -0.70
N VAL A 67 -2.24 11.11 -1.57
CA VAL A 67 -0.96 11.84 -1.56
C VAL A 67 -0.74 12.58 -0.23
N ARG A 68 -1.79 13.20 0.31
CA ARG A 68 -1.71 13.90 1.61
C ARG A 68 -1.46 12.95 2.78
N TYR A 69 -1.99 11.72 2.72
CA TYR A 69 -1.62 10.71 3.71
C TYR A 69 -0.13 10.43 3.70
N LEU A 70 0.47 10.18 2.52
CA LEU A 70 1.93 9.99 2.40
C LEU A 70 2.70 11.21 2.95
N THR A 71 2.25 12.43 2.64
CA THR A 71 2.84 13.66 3.19
C THR A 71 2.78 13.68 4.74
N THR A 72 1.71 13.14 5.34
CA THR A 72 1.59 13.04 6.80
C THR A 72 2.60 12.05 7.39
N GLN A 73 2.96 11.00 6.65
CA GLN A 73 3.91 9.98 7.06
C GLN A 73 5.39 10.39 6.87
N ARG A 74 5.68 11.57 6.31
CA ARG A 74 7.08 12.04 6.17
C ARG A 74 7.80 12.02 7.50
N ASP A 75 9.05 11.57 7.48
CA ASP A 75 9.97 11.52 8.62
C ASP A 75 11.23 12.36 8.34
N GLY A 76 12.06 12.59 9.35
CA GLY A 76 13.29 13.37 9.23
C GLY A 76 13.09 14.87 9.40
N PRO A 77 13.99 15.71 8.81
CA PRO A 77 13.93 17.17 8.95
C PRO A 77 12.83 17.81 8.09
N ASN A 78 12.38 17.17 7.02
CA ASN A 78 11.52 17.77 5.99
C ASN A 78 10.07 17.24 6.09
N VAL A 79 9.46 17.37 7.25
CA VAL A 79 8.04 17.03 7.48
C VAL A 79 7.13 18.20 7.10
N ALA A 80 5.87 17.89 6.76
CA ALA A 80 4.86 18.90 6.46
C ALA A 80 4.23 19.42 7.77
N ILE A 81 4.77 20.48 8.34
CA ILE A 81 4.37 21.03 9.66
C ILE A 81 2.89 21.42 9.70
N SER A 82 2.31 21.84 8.58
CA SER A 82 0.88 22.21 8.48
C SER A 82 -0.07 21.03 8.60
N VAL A 83 0.42 19.79 8.45
CA VAL A 83 -0.40 18.58 8.54
C VAL A 83 -0.26 17.98 9.93
N LEU A 84 -1.37 17.85 10.67
CA LEU A 84 -1.41 17.25 12.02
C LEU A 84 -0.25 17.73 12.92
N ARG A 85 0.08 19.03 12.86
CA ARG A 85 1.13 19.67 13.67
C ARG A 85 2.48 18.97 13.68
N ARG A 86 2.79 18.19 12.62
CA ARG A 86 4.04 17.44 12.51
C ARG A 86 5.26 18.33 12.75
N GLN A 87 6.26 17.79 13.45
CA GLN A 87 7.54 18.45 13.71
C GLN A 87 8.68 17.56 13.18
N PRO A 88 9.87 18.12 12.90
CA PRO A 88 11.03 17.31 12.53
C PRO A 88 11.25 16.16 13.50
N SER A 89 11.38 14.94 12.96
CA SER A 89 11.49 13.71 13.73
C SER A 89 12.73 12.92 13.34
N HIS A 90 13.22 12.08 14.21
CA HIS A 90 14.33 11.14 14.00
C HIS A 90 15.54 11.75 13.26
N VAL A 91 15.90 13.01 13.55
CA VAL A 91 17.01 13.71 12.91
C VAL A 91 18.36 13.02 13.12
N GLN A 92 18.48 12.14 14.12
CA GLN A 92 19.64 11.30 14.38
C GLN A 92 19.90 10.28 13.27
N ASP A 93 18.92 9.97 12.44
CA ASP A 93 19.04 9.10 11.27
C ASP A 93 20.01 9.64 10.22
N GLN A 94 20.37 10.93 10.27
CA GLN A 94 21.46 11.49 9.46
C GLN A 94 22.81 10.81 9.77
N ARG A 95 22.95 10.12 10.90
CA ARG A 95 24.17 9.44 11.34
C ARG A 95 23.89 8.04 11.87
N ALA A 96 22.93 7.34 11.28
CA ALA A 96 22.54 6.00 11.69
C ALA A 96 23.70 5.00 11.56
N LEU A 97 23.82 4.09 12.53
CA LEU A 97 24.78 2.99 12.46
C LEU A 97 24.16 1.82 11.69
N VAL A 98 25.00 1.14 10.90
CA VAL A 98 24.56 0.02 10.05
C VAL A 98 24.78 -1.31 10.76
N TYR A 99 23.73 -2.13 10.77
CA TYR A 99 23.73 -3.45 11.38
C TYR A 99 23.42 -4.53 10.34
N ALA A 100 23.89 -5.75 10.63
CA ALA A 100 23.44 -6.95 9.93
C ALA A 100 21.98 -7.24 10.30
N THR A 101 21.27 -7.94 9.41
CA THR A 101 19.89 -8.41 9.69
C THR A 101 19.88 -9.19 11.00
N PRO A 102 19.06 -8.79 11.98
CA PRO A 102 18.97 -9.47 13.26
C PRO A 102 18.18 -10.78 13.14
N SER A 103 18.35 -11.66 14.12
CA SER A 103 17.58 -12.89 14.21
C SER A 103 16.43 -12.75 15.19
N TYR A 104 15.28 -13.31 14.82
CA TYR A 104 14.09 -13.36 15.68
C TYR A 104 13.67 -14.80 15.95
N ARG A 105 13.12 -15.03 17.13
CA ARG A 105 12.51 -16.30 17.53
C ARG A 105 11.20 -16.02 18.23
N ARG A 106 10.10 -16.54 17.69
CA ARG A 106 8.74 -16.28 18.21
C ARG A 106 8.46 -14.78 18.37
N GLY A 107 8.77 -14.00 17.35
CA GLY A 107 8.55 -12.55 17.32
C GLY A 107 9.47 -11.72 18.22
N ARG A 108 10.48 -12.31 18.87
CA ARG A 108 11.41 -11.60 19.76
C ARG A 108 12.83 -11.65 19.26
N LEU A 109 13.53 -10.53 19.35
CA LEU A 109 14.94 -10.39 19.00
C LEU A 109 15.81 -11.35 19.83
N VAL A 110 16.70 -12.09 19.16
CA VAL A 110 17.64 -13.02 19.78
C VAL A 110 19.06 -12.48 19.66
N GLY A 111 19.77 -12.44 20.80
CA GLY A 111 21.16 -12.00 20.85
C GLY A 111 21.31 -10.48 20.82
N ARG A 112 22.47 -10.04 20.33
CA ARG A 112 22.83 -8.61 20.19
C ARG A 112 22.83 -8.20 18.73
N LEU A 113 22.48 -6.93 18.45
CA LEU A 113 22.64 -6.36 17.13
C LEU A 113 24.13 -6.30 16.74
N GLN A 114 24.46 -6.88 15.59
CA GLN A 114 25.82 -6.89 15.07
C GLN A 114 26.06 -5.64 14.20
N ARG A 115 26.78 -4.67 14.74
CA ARG A 115 27.20 -3.49 13.97
C ARG A 115 28.18 -3.92 12.86
N VAL A 116 27.93 -3.44 11.64
CA VAL A 116 28.71 -3.79 10.44
C VAL A 116 29.16 -2.55 9.65
N GLY A 117 28.81 -1.34 10.11
CA GLY A 117 29.21 -0.11 9.44
C GLY A 117 28.56 1.15 10.00
N GLY A 118 28.53 2.18 9.20
CA GLY A 118 28.04 3.52 9.52
C GLY A 118 29.13 4.47 9.99
N PRO A 119 28.81 5.76 10.19
CA PRO A 119 27.47 6.32 10.04
C PRO A 119 27.01 6.44 8.58
N VAL A 120 25.69 6.40 8.38
CA VAL A 120 25.04 6.66 7.09
C VAL A 120 23.88 7.62 7.31
N ASN A 121 23.57 8.44 6.29
CA ASN A 121 22.37 9.27 6.30
C ASN A 121 21.21 8.48 5.71
N VAL A 122 20.20 8.19 6.53
CA VAL A 122 18.93 7.55 6.16
C VAL A 122 17.73 8.33 6.72
N ALA A 123 17.95 9.62 7.06
CA ALA A 123 16.89 10.53 7.43
C ALA A 123 15.99 10.85 6.22
N GLY A 124 14.74 11.15 6.48
CA GLY A 124 13.71 11.27 5.44
C GLY A 124 12.96 9.96 5.23
N GLY A 125 12.22 9.87 4.12
CA GLY A 125 11.31 8.77 3.84
C GLY A 125 10.04 8.83 4.67
N TRP A 126 9.19 7.86 4.49
CA TRP A 126 7.90 7.75 5.17
C TRP A 126 7.96 6.74 6.30
N MET A 127 7.27 7.04 7.40
CA MET A 127 6.88 6.05 8.39
C MET A 127 5.88 5.09 7.73
N ASP A 128 5.96 3.82 8.08
CA ASP A 128 5.36 2.75 7.30
C ASP A 128 3.84 2.62 7.50
N ALA A 129 3.45 2.40 8.74
CA ALA A 129 2.07 2.14 9.12
C ALA A 129 1.72 2.93 10.40
N GLY A 130 0.99 2.34 11.34
CA GLY A 130 0.72 2.92 12.66
C GLY A 130 1.93 2.96 13.60
N ASP A 131 3.13 2.89 13.07
CA ASP A 131 4.40 2.95 13.77
C ASP A 131 5.37 3.97 13.17
N THR A 132 6.63 3.94 13.55
CA THR A 132 7.67 4.84 13.03
C THR A 132 8.78 4.10 12.27
N LEU A 133 8.59 2.81 11.96
CA LEU A 133 9.53 2.04 11.15
C LEU A 133 9.50 2.53 9.70
N LYS A 134 10.60 2.32 8.99
CA LYS A 134 10.71 2.67 7.57
C LYS A 134 11.30 1.49 6.82
N TYR A 135 10.65 1.09 5.74
CA TYR A 135 11.07 -0.04 4.90
C TYR A 135 11.28 0.40 3.45
N ALA A 136 12.32 -0.15 2.82
CA ALA A 136 12.49 0.01 1.38
C ALA A 136 11.38 -0.70 0.59
N GLU A 137 10.79 -1.72 1.18
CA GLU A 137 9.71 -2.55 0.64
C GLU A 137 8.46 -1.71 0.35
N THR A 138 7.79 -1.25 1.39
CA THR A 138 6.54 -0.49 1.30
C THR A 138 6.76 0.89 0.68
N ALA A 139 7.86 1.57 1.01
CA ALA A 139 8.17 2.87 0.43
C ALA A 139 8.44 2.80 -1.08
N SER A 140 9.06 1.71 -1.59
CA SER A 140 9.25 1.58 -3.04
C SER A 140 7.94 1.29 -3.77
N PHE A 141 7.02 0.54 -3.17
CA PHE A 141 5.68 0.32 -3.71
C PHE A 141 4.89 1.64 -3.77
N ALA A 142 4.91 2.42 -2.69
CA ALA A 142 4.24 3.72 -2.65
C ALA A 142 4.83 4.71 -3.68
N ASP A 143 6.16 4.72 -3.84
CA ASP A 143 6.80 5.62 -4.81
C ASP A 143 6.56 5.17 -6.26
N VAL A 144 6.48 3.85 -6.53
CA VAL A 144 6.03 3.32 -7.83
C VAL A 144 4.62 3.80 -8.14
N ALA A 145 3.67 3.70 -7.20
CA ALA A 145 2.31 4.17 -7.39
C ALA A 145 2.23 5.68 -7.66
N LEU A 146 2.97 6.50 -6.89
CA LEU A 146 3.06 7.95 -7.10
C LEU A 146 3.62 8.32 -8.47
N LEU A 147 4.73 7.70 -8.85
CA LEU A 147 5.42 7.99 -10.10
C LEU A 147 4.61 7.48 -11.32
N TYR A 148 3.94 6.35 -11.17
CA TYR A 148 3.03 5.83 -12.18
C TYR A 148 1.84 6.77 -12.40
N SER A 149 1.21 7.23 -11.31
CA SER A 149 0.11 8.21 -11.36
C SER A 149 0.57 9.54 -11.96
N LEU A 150 1.74 10.07 -11.56
CA LEU A 150 2.30 11.31 -12.13
C LEU A 150 2.64 11.22 -13.61
N ARG A 151 2.98 10.04 -14.11
CA ARG A 151 3.20 9.82 -15.54
C ARG A 151 1.89 9.93 -16.32
N ALA A 152 0.76 9.50 -15.73
CA ALA A 152 -0.56 9.60 -16.31
C ALA A 152 -1.18 11.00 -16.08
N ASP A 153 -1.16 11.51 -14.85
CA ASP A 153 -1.64 12.85 -14.47
C ASP A 153 -0.52 13.72 -13.85
N PRO A 154 0.24 14.46 -14.69
CA PRO A 154 1.27 15.37 -14.20
C PRO A 154 0.76 16.54 -13.34
N ALA A 155 -0.55 16.72 -13.24
CA ALA A 155 -1.20 17.78 -12.47
C ALA A 155 -1.74 17.30 -11.12
N LEU A 156 -1.57 16.03 -10.77
CA LEU A 156 -2.03 15.46 -9.50
C LEU A 156 -1.48 16.28 -8.31
N PRO A 157 -2.36 16.86 -7.47
CA PRO A 157 -1.95 17.81 -6.45
C PRO A 157 -1.00 17.21 -5.40
N GLY A 158 0.15 17.84 -5.22
CA GLY A 158 1.17 17.43 -4.23
C GLY A 158 2.03 16.24 -4.64
N ALA A 159 1.62 15.47 -5.63
CA ALA A 159 2.28 14.20 -5.98
C ALA A 159 3.72 14.39 -6.49
N GLN A 160 4.01 15.48 -7.19
CA GLN A 160 5.36 15.74 -7.69
C GLN A 160 6.38 15.91 -6.56
N ASP A 161 6.05 16.69 -5.54
CA ASP A 161 6.93 16.92 -4.40
C ASP A 161 7.04 15.66 -3.52
N GLU A 162 5.93 14.91 -3.41
CA GLU A 162 5.89 13.69 -2.61
C GLU A 162 6.70 12.57 -3.27
N ALA A 163 6.55 12.33 -4.58
CA ALA A 163 7.33 11.35 -5.32
C ALA A 163 8.83 11.71 -5.34
N LYS A 164 9.17 13.01 -5.47
CA LYS A 164 10.56 13.44 -5.35
C LYS A 164 11.13 13.13 -3.97
N PHE A 165 10.36 13.37 -2.91
CA PHE A 165 10.76 13.08 -1.53
C PHE A 165 11.03 11.58 -1.31
N GLY A 166 10.15 10.72 -1.78
CA GLY A 166 10.31 9.27 -1.72
C GLY A 166 11.50 8.78 -2.52
N LEU A 167 11.58 9.19 -3.79
CA LEU A 167 12.66 8.81 -4.70
C LEU A 167 14.05 9.20 -4.16
N GLU A 168 14.20 10.41 -3.63
CA GLU A 168 15.47 10.86 -3.05
C GLU A 168 15.87 10.05 -1.82
N TRP A 169 14.90 9.70 -0.96
CA TRP A 169 15.15 8.84 0.17
C TRP A 169 15.54 7.41 -0.25
N LEU A 170 14.81 6.79 -1.16
CA LEU A 170 15.13 5.46 -1.70
C LEU A 170 16.53 5.43 -2.34
N LEU A 171 16.90 6.48 -3.08
CA LEU A 171 18.25 6.64 -3.63
C LEU A 171 19.33 6.73 -2.54
N SER A 172 19.03 7.30 -1.38
CA SER A 172 19.95 7.39 -0.24
C SER A 172 20.24 6.03 0.40
N LEU A 173 19.31 5.10 0.34
CA LEU A 173 19.45 3.75 0.89
C LEU A 173 20.39 2.87 0.07
N TRP A 174 20.57 3.19 -1.22
CA TRP A 174 21.33 2.40 -2.18
C TRP A 174 22.74 2.94 -2.40
N ARG A 175 23.71 2.03 -2.42
CA ARG A 175 25.08 2.28 -2.88
C ARG A 175 25.60 1.07 -3.64
N ALA A 176 26.13 1.33 -4.83
CA ALA A 176 26.62 0.26 -5.70
C ALA A 176 28.02 -0.25 -5.30
N HIS A 177 28.94 0.65 -4.89
CA HIS A 177 30.33 0.30 -4.62
C HIS A 177 30.85 0.98 -3.33
N PRO A 178 31.18 0.18 -2.26
CA PRO A 178 30.79 -1.22 -2.09
C PRO A 178 29.28 -1.34 -2.02
N ARG A 179 28.74 -2.47 -2.55
CA ARG A 179 27.28 -2.70 -2.58
C ARG A 179 26.69 -2.65 -1.18
N ARG A 180 25.65 -1.86 -1.04
CA ARG A 180 24.86 -1.75 0.19
C ARG A 180 23.44 -1.29 -0.17
N LEU A 181 22.44 -2.01 0.27
CA LEU A 181 21.07 -1.57 0.38
C LEU A 181 20.70 -1.56 1.87
N ILE A 182 20.20 -0.44 2.37
CA ILE A 182 19.50 -0.39 3.65
C ILE A 182 18.03 -0.70 3.35
N TYR A 183 17.52 -1.79 3.92
CA TYR A 183 16.14 -2.20 3.67
C TYR A 183 15.17 -1.77 4.77
N GLN A 184 15.70 -1.45 5.97
CA GLN A 184 14.89 -1.01 7.10
C GLN A 184 15.66 -0.02 7.98
N VAL A 185 14.94 0.97 8.51
CA VAL A 185 15.39 1.90 9.55
C VAL A 185 14.44 1.78 10.74
N GLY A 186 15.02 1.62 11.93
CA GLY A 186 14.28 1.33 13.15
C GLY A 186 14.30 -0.16 13.49
N LEU A 187 14.17 -0.45 14.78
CA LEU A 187 14.13 -1.81 15.31
C LEU A 187 12.66 -2.22 15.47
N GLY A 188 12.22 -3.21 14.73
CA GLY A 188 10.97 -3.92 14.99
C GLY A 188 10.99 -4.57 16.37
N ASN A 189 10.10 -5.47 16.68
CA ASN A 189 9.98 -6.10 18.01
C ASN A 189 11.29 -6.24 18.80
N GLY A 190 11.33 -5.70 20.01
CA GLY A 190 12.47 -5.84 20.92
C GLY A 190 12.58 -7.21 21.55
N ASN A 191 13.44 -7.35 22.58
CA ASN A 191 13.66 -8.62 23.26
C ASN A 191 12.70 -8.89 24.44
N GLY A 192 11.78 -8.02 24.71
CA GLY A 192 10.80 -8.13 25.79
C GLY A 192 11.37 -8.01 27.22
N ARG A 193 12.67 -7.65 27.35
CA ARG A 193 13.37 -7.51 28.65
C ARG A 193 13.89 -6.10 28.89
N SER A 194 13.32 -5.11 28.25
CA SER A 194 13.66 -3.69 28.43
C SER A 194 15.08 -3.25 28.06
N ILE A 195 15.94 -4.12 27.54
CA ILE A 195 17.30 -3.77 27.12
C ILE A 195 17.32 -3.18 25.70
N LEU A 196 16.37 -3.61 24.86
CA LEU A 196 16.16 -3.08 23.52
C LEU A 196 14.72 -2.63 23.39
N GLY A 197 14.51 -1.33 23.21
CA GLY A 197 13.23 -0.74 22.83
C GLY A 197 12.93 -1.05 21.36
N ALA A 198 11.67 -1.10 21.03
CA ALA A 198 11.18 -1.30 19.67
C ALA A 198 10.27 -0.14 19.27
N HIS A 199 10.36 0.30 18.03
CA HIS A 199 9.54 1.41 17.51
C HIS A 199 8.06 1.03 17.38
N ASP A 200 7.79 -0.21 16.96
CA ASP A 200 6.46 -0.75 16.78
C ASP A 200 5.62 -0.86 18.07
N THR A 201 6.28 -0.83 19.23
CA THR A 201 5.62 -0.91 20.53
C THR A 201 5.61 0.39 21.31
N THR A 202 6.13 1.49 20.74
CA THR A 202 6.25 2.79 21.41
C THR A 202 5.14 3.73 20.96
N TRP A 203 4.12 3.92 21.80
CA TRP A 203 3.04 4.86 21.49
C TRP A 203 3.42 6.29 21.89
N ALA A 204 3.92 7.05 20.94
CA ALA A 204 4.36 8.42 21.12
C ALA A 204 4.42 9.14 19.77
N LEU A 205 4.39 10.47 19.78
CA LEU A 205 4.67 11.25 18.58
C LEU A 205 6.13 11.04 18.14
N PRO A 206 6.40 10.93 16.85
CA PRO A 206 7.74 10.62 16.32
C PRO A 206 8.82 11.61 16.73
N GLU A 207 8.50 12.89 16.83
CA GLU A 207 9.41 13.97 17.27
C GLU A 207 9.91 13.79 18.70
N ARG A 208 9.14 13.13 19.56
CA ARG A 208 9.54 12.82 20.94
C ARG A 208 10.80 11.95 20.99
N ASP A 209 10.94 11.04 20.06
CA ASP A 209 12.05 10.09 20.04
C ASP A 209 13.40 10.81 19.90
N SER A 210 13.45 11.89 19.14
CA SER A 210 14.64 12.72 19.00
C SER A 210 15.08 13.39 20.31
N THR A 211 14.17 13.60 21.24
CA THR A 211 14.42 14.30 22.53
C THR A 211 14.71 13.36 23.69
N LEU A 212 14.54 12.05 23.51
CA LEU A 212 14.75 11.06 24.57
C LEU A 212 16.16 11.15 25.18
N ARG A 213 16.24 11.00 26.50
CA ARG A 213 17.52 10.74 27.19
C ARG A 213 17.84 9.27 27.00
N ALA A 214 18.77 8.96 26.11
CA ALA A 214 19.11 7.60 25.71
C ALA A 214 20.61 7.35 25.81
N ALA A 215 21.04 6.61 26.82
CA ALA A 215 22.42 6.13 26.95
C ALA A 215 22.56 4.73 26.31
N PRO A 216 23.75 4.31 25.85
CA PRO A 216 24.00 2.96 25.41
C PRO A 216 23.57 1.92 26.47
N GLY A 217 22.87 0.88 26.04
CA GLY A 217 22.35 -0.17 26.93
C GLY A 217 21.01 0.15 27.62
N THR A 218 20.45 1.33 27.41
CA THR A 218 19.08 1.64 27.89
C THR A 218 18.02 1.23 26.86
N PRO A 219 16.77 0.96 27.26
CA PRO A 219 15.67 0.65 26.34
C PRO A 219 15.46 1.71 25.26
N SER A 220 15.59 3.00 25.63
CA SER A 220 15.38 4.12 24.71
C SER A 220 16.52 4.34 23.71
N HIS A 221 17.64 3.57 23.82
CA HIS A 221 18.80 3.81 22.95
C HIS A 221 18.46 3.64 21.46
N PHE A 222 17.86 2.50 21.10
CA PHE A 222 17.50 2.19 19.73
C PHE A 222 16.19 2.84 19.26
N VAL A 223 15.43 3.46 20.14
CA VAL A 223 14.33 4.35 19.80
C VAL A 223 14.88 5.69 19.30
N LYS A 224 15.87 6.27 20.00
CA LYS A 224 16.49 7.53 19.62
C LYS A 224 17.52 7.38 18.49
N TYR A 225 18.41 6.39 18.58
CA TYR A 225 19.50 6.12 17.62
C TYR A 225 19.13 4.88 16.83
N ARG A 226 18.22 5.07 15.88
CA ARG A 226 17.62 3.98 15.12
C ARG A 226 18.68 3.20 14.32
N PRO A 227 18.69 1.86 14.41
CA PRO A 227 19.56 1.04 13.60
C PRO A 227 19.11 1.05 12.13
N ALA A 228 20.07 1.11 11.21
CA ALA A 228 19.84 0.89 9.79
C ALA A 228 20.27 -0.54 9.44
N PHE A 229 19.37 -1.36 8.90
CA PHE A 229 19.65 -2.76 8.58
C PHE A 229 19.97 -2.92 7.09
N ARG A 230 21.10 -3.57 6.77
CA ARG A 230 21.46 -3.87 5.39
C ARG A 230 20.94 -5.24 4.94
N ASP A 231 20.62 -5.38 3.66
CA ASP A 231 20.09 -6.59 3.02
C ASP A 231 21.07 -7.79 2.95
N GLY A 232 22.32 -7.57 3.22
CA GLY A 232 23.35 -8.61 3.21
C GLY A 232 24.77 -8.04 3.13
N PRO A 233 25.82 -8.88 3.15
CA PRO A 233 27.20 -8.44 3.02
C PRO A 233 27.45 -7.87 1.61
N PRO A 234 28.49 -7.03 1.42
CA PRO A 234 28.74 -6.33 0.14
C PRO A 234 28.93 -7.24 -1.08
N ARG A 235 29.31 -8.50 -0.89
CA ARG A 235 29.48 -9.48 -1.96
C ARG A 235 28.23 -10.32 -2.26
N ALA A 236 27.22 -10.31 -1.40
CA ALA A 236 25.94 -10.94 -1.69
C ALA A 236 25.17 -10.11 -2.72
N GLY A 237 24.35 -10.75 -3.54
CA GLY A 237 23.37 -10.04 -4.37
C GLY A 237 22.28 -9.35 -3.54
N THR A 238 21.58 -8.42 -4.12
CA THR A 238 20.38 -7.80 -3.52
C THR A 238 19.21 -8.78 -3.60
N SER A 239 18.32 -8.79 -2.61
CA SER A 239 17.07 -9.56 -2.67
C SER A 239 16.29 -9.18 -3.93
N PRO A 240 15.79 -10.15 -4.72
CA PRO A 240 15.29 -9.85 -6.06
C PRO A 240 13.99 -9.04 -6.06
N ASN A 241 13.11 -9.21 -5.04
CA ASN A 241 11.94 -8.35 -4.84
C ASN A 241 12.38 -6.87 -4.72
N LEU A 242 13.24 -6.54 -3.78
CA LEU A 242 13.76 -5.17 -3.60
C LEU A 242 14.53 -4.66 -4.82
N ALA A 243 15.31 -5.54 -5.48
CA ALA A 243 16.08 -5.13 -6.64
C ALA A 243 15.19 -4.79 -7.84
N GLY A 244 14.12 -5.55 -8.05
CA GLY A 244 13.12 -5.33 -9.10
C GLY A 244 12.30 -4.07 -8.83
N ARG A 245 11.67 -4.00 -7.67
CA ARG A 245 10.78 -2.89 -7.30
C ARG A 245 11.51 -1.55 -7.21
N LEU A 246 12.68 -1.49 -6.58
CA LEU A 246 13.51 -0.29 -6.57
C LEU A 246 13.99 0.10 -7.97
N ALA A 247 14.29 -0.88 -8.84
CA ALA A 247 14.64 -0.57 -10.23
C ALA A 247 13.46 0.06 -10.98
N ALA A 248 12.23 -0.41 -10.73
CA ALA A 248 11.00 0.18 -11.27
C ALA A 248 10.80 1.62 -10.77
N ALA A 249 10.87 1.85 -9.45
CA ALA A 249 10.74 3.20 -8.88
C ALA A 249 11.78 4.16 -9.46
N TYR A 250 13.04 3.74 -9.54
CA TYR A 250 14.11 4.58 -10.09
C TYR A 250 13.95 4.83 -11.60
N ALA A 251 13.50 3.84 -12.39
CA ALA A 251 13.27 4.01 -13.82
C ALA A 251 12.07 4.91 -14.10
N LEU A 252 10.97 4.75 -13.36
CA LEU A 252 9.82 5.65 -13.39
C LEU A 252 10.21 7.08 -12.99
N GLY A 253 10.99 7.23 -11.91
CA GLY A 253 11.54 8.52 -11.49
C GLY A 253 12.39 9.18 -12.58
N ALA A 254 13.18 8.39 -13.32
CA ALA A 254 13.93 8.90 -14.46
C ALA A 254 13.03 9.40 -15.60
N GLN A 255 11.91 8.75 -15.85
CA GLN A 255 10.91 9.18 -16.85
C GLN A 255 10.21 10.47 -16.40
N VAL A 256 9.65 10.48 -15.19
CA VAL A 256 8.84 11.59 -14.66
C VAL A 256 9.65 12.87 -14.51
N PHE A 257 10.90 12.76 -14.03
CA PHE A 257 11.75 13.91 -13.77
C PHE A 257 12.68 14.29 -14.94
N ALA A 258 12.60 13.60 -16.09
CA ALA A 258 13.49 13.82 -17.23
C ALA A 258 13.63 15.29 -17.64
N HIS A 259 12.52 16.04 -17.67
CA HIS A 259 12.51 17.46 -18.05
C HIS A 259 12.53 18.43 -16.87
N ARG A 260 12.05 18.00 -15.69
CA ARG A 260 11.89 18.88 -14.52
C ARG A 260 13.13 18.91 -13.62
N ASP A 261 13.80 17.78 -13.49
CA ASP A 261 15.06 17.62 -12.73
C ASP A 261 15.96 16.59 -13.42
N PRO A 262 16.64 16.97 -14.53
CA PRO A 262 17.48 16.05 -15.30
C PRO A 262 18.62 15.42 -14.49
N ALA A 263 19.09 16.11 -13.45
CA ALA A 263 20.13 15.59 -12.59
C ALA A 263 19.62 14.45 -11.69
N LEU A 264 18.43 14.59 -11.14
CA LEU A 264 17.74 13.52 -10.41
C LEU A 264 17.42 12.36 -11.34
N ALA A 265 16.87 12.62 -12.51
CA ALA A 265 16.54 11.60 -13.51
C ALA A 265 17.77 10.76 -13.91
N ALA A 266 18.90 11.41 -14.17
CA ALA A 266 20.15 10.72 -14.51
C ALA A 266 20.68 9.86 -13.33
N ARG A 267 20.59 10.34 -12.09
CA ARG A 267 20.96 9.57 -10.90
C ARG A 267 20.06 8.36 -10.72
N ALA A 268 18.74 8.55 -10.88
CA ALA A 268 17.75 7.51 -10.76
C ALA A 268 17.95 6.40 -11.81
N LEU A 269 18.12 6.75 -13.10
CA LEU A 269 18.37 5.76 -14.15
C LEU A 269 19.67 4.98 -13.91
N LYS A 270 20.74 5.66 -13.47
CA LYS A 270 21.99 4.98 -13.10
C LYS A 270 21.76 4.00 -11.95
N ALA A 271 21.02 4.39 -10.90
CA ALA A 271 20.69 3.52 -9.78
C ALA A 271 19.83 2.34 -10.20
N ALA A 272 18.81 2.56 -11.05
CA ALA A 272 17.94 1.50 -11.61
C ALA A 272 18.75 0.39 -12.29
N ARG A 273 19.65 0.76 -13.20
CA ARG A 273 20.53 -0.20 -13.91
C ARG A 273 21.38 -1.02 -12.94
N MET A 274 21.95 -0.35 -11.94
CA MET A 274 22.92 -0.97 -11.04
C MET A 274 22.23 -1.88 -10.01
N ILE A 275 21.09 -1.46 -9.44
CA ILE A 275 20.37 -2.28 -8.48
C ILE A 275 19.75 -3.49 -9.14
N PHE A 276 19.13 -3.34 -10.33
CA PHE A 276 18.60 -4.44 -11.13
C PHE A 276 19.67 -5.49 -11.45
N ALA A 277 20.85 -5.04 -11.88
CA ALA A 277 21.97 -5.92 -12.18
C ALA A 277 22.54 -6.62 -10.94
N SER A 278 22.28 -6.12 -9.74
CA SER A 278 22.74 -6.72 -8.49
C SER A 278 21.80 -7.80 -7.94
N ALA A 279 20.64 -8.01 -8.54
CA ALA A 279 19.63 -8.96 -8.08
C ALA A 279 20.17 -10.39 -7.96
N ARG A 280 19.95 -11.02 -6.83
CA ARG A 280 20.28 -12.44 -6.60
C ARG A 280 19.08 -13.30 -7.02
N THR A 281 19.07 -13.75 -8.26
CA THR A 281 17.97 -14.54 -8.86
C THR A 281 18.21 -16.06 -8.87
N ARG A 282 19.26 -16.53 -8.18
CA ARG A 282 19.57 -17.96 -7.99
C ARG A 282 19.77 -18.23 -6.51
N HIS A 283 19.23 -19.36 -6.04
CA HIS A 283 19.29 -19.73 -4.61
C HIS A 283 18.79 -18.58 -3.72
N VAL A 284 17.61 -18.08 -4.04
CA VAL A 284 17.06 -16.84 -3.47
C VAL A 284 16.89 -16.96 -1.94
N GLY A 285 16.35 -18.09 -1.46
CA GLY A 285 16.01 -18.28 -0.05
C GLY A 285 14.83 -17.38 0.37
N THR A 286 14.78 -17.04 1.65
CA THR A 286 13.80 -16.07 2.16
C THR A 286 14.09 -14.68 1.62
N LEU A 287 13.06 -14.00 1.15
CA LEU A 287 13.16 -12.63 0.65
C LEU A 287 13.48 -11.67 1.79
N VAL A 288 14.12 -10.56 1.46
CA VAL A 288 14.36 -9.47 2.40
C VAL A 288 13.26 -8.44 2.22
N THR A 289 12.44 -8.28 3.24
CA THR A 289 11.32 -7.32 3.28
C THR A 289 11.41 -6.48 4.54
N ALA A 290 11.16 -7.09 5.68
CA ALA A 290 11.19 -6.48 6.99
C ALA A 290 11.99 -7.33 7.99
N THR A 291 12.24 -6.79 9.17
CA THR A 291 12.77 -7.55 10.30
C THR A 291 12.04 -7.17 11.59
N PRO A 292 11.22 -8.08 12.17
CA PRO A 292 11.03 -9.50 11.78
C PRO A 292 10.33 -9.65 10.41
N HIS A 293 10.71 -10.70 9.65
CA HIS A 293 10.15 -10.97 8.31
C HIS A 293 8.61 -11.15 8.32
N ALA A 294 8.05 -11.56 9.45
CA ALA A 294 6.60 -11.73 9.61
C ALA A 294 5.79 -10.42 9.52
N PHE A 295 6.43 -9.26 9.54
CA PHE A 295 5.73 -7.99 9.30
C PHE A 295 5.31 -7.84 7.83
N TYR A 296 6.16 -8.32 6.90
CA TYR A 296 5.90 -8.31 5.46
C TYR A 296 6.40 -9.62 4.84
N PRO A 297 5.60 -10.71 4.92
CA PRO A 297 6.04 -12.07 4.57
C PRO A 297 5.92 -12.36 3.07
N GLU A 298 6.49 -11.52 2.21
CA GLU A 298 6.49 -11.70 0.77
C GLU A 298 7.17 -13.01 0.33
N GLY A 299 6.60 -13.68 -0.64
CA GLY A 299 7.08 -14.94 -1.20
C GLY A 299 7.37 -14.92 -2.69
N GLU A 300 6.74 -14.02 -3.45
CA GLU A 300 6.97 -13.83 -4.88
C GLU A 300 7.96 -12.66 -5.13
N TRP A 301 8.62 -12.66 -6.26
CA TRP A 301 9.63 -11.66 -6.63
C TRP A 301 9.85 -11.55 -8.15
N ARG A 302 9.24 -12.41 -8.93
CA ARG A 302 9.46 -12.46 -10.39
C ARG A 302 8.72 -11.33 -11.07
N ASP A 303 7.58 -11.00 -10.56
CA ASP A 303 6.75 -9.86 -10.92
C ASP A 303 7.47 -8.52 -10.66
N ASP A 304 8.17 -8.38 -9.53
CA ASP A 304 9.04 -7.23 -9.27
C ASP A 304 10.17 -7.11 -10.31
N MET A 305 10.83 -8.23 -10.59
CA MET A 305 11.88 -8.26 -11.60
C MET A 305 11.36 -8.00 -13.02
N GLU A 306 10.12 -8.41 -13.31
CA GLU A 306 9.43 -8.07 -14.55
C GLU A 306 9.17 -6.57 -14.61
N LEU A 307 8.55 -5.99 -13.56
CA LEU A 307 8.24 -4.56 -13.50
C LEU A 307 9.50 -3.72 -13.66
N GLY A 308 10.56 -4.03 -12.89
CA GLY A 308 11.84 -3.33 -12.99
C GLY A 308 12.46 -3.39 -14.38
N ALA A 309 12.35 -4.54 -15.05
CA ALA A 309 12.87 -4.70 -16.42
C ALA A 309 11.99 -3.97 -17.45
N ALA A 310 10.66 -3.98 -17.30
CA ALA A 310 9.72 -3.29 -18.19
C ALA A 310 9.94 -1.76 -18.12
N GLU A 311 10.04 -1.20 -16.91
CA GLU A 311 10.28 0.22 -16.72
C GLU A 311 11.68 0.66 -17.22
N LEU A 312 12.69 -0.18 -17.03
CA LEU A 312 14.00 0.06 -17.65
C LEU A 312 13.93 0.02 -19.17
N ALA A 313 13.14 -0.88 -19.76
CA ALA A 313 12.95 -0.94 -21.21
C ALA A 313 12.25 0.32 -21.74
N LEU A 314 11.27 0.85 -21.04
CA LEU A 314 10.57 2.10 -21.39
C LEU A 314 11.50 3.33 -21.34
N THR A 315 12.49 3.31 -20.44
CA THR A 315 13.41 4.42 -20.23
C THR A 315 14.63 4.37 -21.18
N GLU A 316 15.06 3.19 -21.59
CA GLU A 316 16.30 2.95 -22.35
C GLU A 316 16.09 3.01 -23.86
N HIS A 317 17.22 2.94 -24.63
CA HIS A 317 17.21 3.01 -26.08
C HIS A 317 18.04 1.85 -26.71
N GLY A 318 17.76 1.57 -27.99
CA GLY A 318 18.56 0.67 -28.83
C GLY A 318 18.75 -0.72 -28.22
N ALA A 319 19.97 -1.24 -28.27
CA ALA A 319 20.29 -2.58 -27.79
C ALA A 319 20.06 -2.79 -26.28
N THR A 320 20.19 -1.72 -25.49
CA THR A 320 19.94 -1.75 -24.04
C THR A 320 18.45 -1.95 -23.76
N ARG A 321 17.57 -1.23 -24.44
CA ARG A 321 16.11 -1.45 -24.41
C ARG A 321 15.75 -2.88 -24.76
N ALA A 322 16.24 -3.38 -25.91
CA ALA A 322 15.95 -4.73 -26.35
C ALA A 322 16.40 -5.80 -25.35
N ARG A 323 17.50 -5.56 -24.64
CA ARG A 323 17.96 -6.44 -23.55
C ARG A 323 16.97 -6.47 -22.39
N TYR A 324 16.48 -5.31 -21.93
CA TYR A 324 15.54 -5.24 -20.81
C TYR A 324 14.17 -5.79 -21.19
N LEU A 325 13.68 -5.56 -22.41
CA LEU A 325 12.47 -6.21 -22.91
C LEU A 325 12.55 -7.74 -22.81
N ARG A 326 13.69 -8.34 -23.27
CA ARG A 326 13.90 -9.79 -23.12
C ARG A 326 13.94 -10.25 -21.67
N GLN A 327 14.46 -9.42 -20.76
CA GLN A 327 14.46 -9.77 -19.34
C GLN A 327 13.05 -9.69 -18.75
N ALA A 328 12.26 -8.66 -19.07
CA ALA A 328 10.87 -8.55 -18.64
C ALA A 328 10.05 -9.75 -19.13
N ALA A 329 10.10 -10.09 -20.43
CA ALA A 329 9.41 -11.26 -20.98
C ALA A 329 9.83 -12.58 -20.30
N ARG A 330 11.14 -12.74 -20.00
CA ARG A 330 11.62 -13.89 -19.23
C ARG A 330 11.01 -13.96 -17.83
N TRP A 331 10.89 -12.82 -17.14
CA TRP A 331 10.36 -12.80 -15.79
C TRP A 331 8.84 -12.97 -15.79
N ALA A 332 8.10 -12.41 -16.76
CA ALA A 332 6.69 -12.70 -16.99
C ALA A 332 6.43 -14.20 -17.15
N THR A 333 7.21 -14.87 -18.00
CA THR A 333 7.13 -16.34 -18.16
C THR A 333 7.45 -17.07 -16.86
N ALA A 334 8.44 -16.59 -16.10
CA ALA A 334 8.82 -17.23 -14.85
C ALA A 334 7.76 -17.03 -13.75
N TYR A 335 7.07 -15.87 -13.72
CA TYR A 335 5.94 -15.61 -12.84
C TYR A 335 4.75 -16.49 -13.21
N ALA A 336 4.33 -16.49 -14.49
CA ALA A 336 3.21 -17.32 -14.97
C ALA A 336 3.38 -18.83 -14.65
N ASN A 337 4.62 -19.31 -14.53
CA ASN A 337 4.95 -20.68 -14.13
C ASN A 337 5.21 -20.83 -12.61
N SER A 338 5.06 -19.77 -11.83
CA SER A 338 5.21 -19.81 -10.36
C SER A 338 4.01 -20.52 -9.73
N ARG A 339 4.25 -21.15 -8.58
CA ARG A 339 3.17 -21.71 -7.76
C ARG A 339 2.34 -20.64 -7.05
N LEU A 340 2.87 -19.41 -6.98
CA LEU A 340 2.21 -18.27 -6.35
C LEU A 340 1.37 -17.47 -7.35
N ASN A 341 1.54 -17.69 -8.67
CA ASN A 341 0.69 -17.06 -9.67
C ASN A 341 -0.79 -17.29 -9.37
N GLY A 342 -1.56 -16.21 -9.32
CA GLY A 342 -2.99 -16.23 -9.06
C GLY A 342 -3.38 -16.61 -7.63
N THR A 343 -2.44 -16.67 -6.69
CA THR A 343 -2.75 -16.89 -5.26
C THR A 343 -3.05 -15.59 -4.53
N ASP A 344 -2.71 -14.46 -5.13
CA ASP A 344 -2.93 -13.11 -4.60
C ASP A 344 -3.56 -12.20 -5.68
N THR A 345 -3.95 -11.01 -5.29
CA THR A 345 -4.41 -9.93 -6.18
C THR A 345 -3.33 -8.85 -6.25
N PHE A 346 -3.47 -7.86 -7.13
CA PHE A 346 -2.54 -6.74 -7.15
C PHE A 346 -2.44 -6.05 -5.78
N ASN A 347 -1.27 -6.12 -5.16
CA ASN A 347 -0.94 -5.48 -3.88
C ASN A 347 0.58 -5.40 -3.68
N LEU A 348 1.03 -5.14 -2.43
CA LEU A 348 2.45 -5.10 -2.06
C LEU A 348 3.19 -6.43 -2.37
N TYR A 349 2.51 -7.57 -2.26
CA TYR A 349 3.10 -8.91 -2.42
C TYR A 349 2.96 -9.49 -3.83
N ASP A 350 2.15 -8.86 -4.69
CA ASP A 350 1.95 -9.25 -6.07
C ASP A 350 1.74 -8.01 -6.96
N VAL A 351 2.77 -7.63 -7.70
CA VAL A 351 2.72 -6.49 -8.63
C VAL A 351 2.54 -6.91 -10.08
N ALA A 352 2.17 -8.18 -10.34
CA ALA A 352 2.10 -8.74 -11.68
C ALA A 352 1.15 -7.98 -12.61
N ALA A 353 0.01 -7.51 -12.10
CA ALA A 353 -0.94 -6.76 -12.93
C ALA A 353 -0.30 -5.49 -13.54
N LEU A 354 0.45 -4.75 -12.73
CA LEU A 354 1.19 -3.58 -13.21
C LEU A 354 2.37 -3.99 -14.10
N ALA A 355 3.12 -5.02 -13.71
CA ALA A 355 4.27 -5.51 -14.46
C ALA A 355 3.89 -5.97 -15.87
N HIS A 356 2.83 -6.77 -16.00
CA HIS A 356 2.30 -7.21 -17.27
C HIS A 356 1.80 -6.06 -18.14
N THR A 357 1.13 -5.07 -17.53
CA THR A 357 0.65 -3.88 -18.24
C THR A 357 1.82 -3.06 -18.78
N GLU A 358 2.87 -2.84 -17.99
CA GLU A 358 4.03 -2.07 -18.43
C GLU A 358 4.90 -2.84 -19.44
N LEU A 359 5.01 -4.15 -19.31
CA LEU A 359 5.64 -4.98 -20.34
C LEU A 359 4.84 -4.93 -21.66
N TRP A 360 3.51 -5.09 -21.61
CA TRP A 360 2.67 -4.96 -22.79
C TRP A 360 2.79 -3.56 -23.43
N ARG A 361 2.79 -2.50 -22.61
CA ARG A 361 2.99 -1.13 -23.08
C ARG A 361 4.34 -0.99 -23.81
N ALA A 362 5.42 -1.47 -23.20
CA ALA A 362 6.75 -1.43 -23.81
C ALA A 362 6.79 -2.23 -25.13
N MET A 363 6.18 -3.41 -25.19
CA MET A 363 6.08 -4.19 -26.42
C MET A 363 5.27 -3.44 -27.51
N HIS A 364 4.15 -2.83 -27.12
CA HIS A 364 3.30 -2.06 -28.04
C HIS A 364 4.03 -0.83 -28.61
N ASP A 365 4.64 -0.02 -27.73
CA ASP A 365 5.30 1.23 -28.11
C ASP A 365 6.53 0.98 -29.00
N PHE A 366 7.14 -0.19 -28.87
CA PHE A 366 8.32 -0.56 -29.67
C PHE A 366 7.99 -1.57 -30.78
N HIS A 367 6.71 -1.77 -31.09
CA HIS A 367 6.23 -2.65 -32.18
C HIS A 367 6.68 -4.10 -32.09
N VAL A 368 6.82 -4.63 -30.86
CA VAL A 368 7.13 -6.03 -30.58
C VAL A 368 5.83 -6.78 -30.34
N GLN A 369 5.48 -7.73 -31.22
CA GLN A 369 4.23 -8.51 -31.12
C GLN A 369 4.36 -9.68 -30.15
N GLU A 370 5.52 -10.30 -30.15
CA GLU A 370 5.83 -11.46 -29.30
C GLU A 370 7.32 -11.47 -28.96
N LEU A 371 7.65 -11.90 -27.76
CA LEU A 371 9.02 -12.01 -27.28
C LEU A 371 9.18 -13.17 -26.31
N GLY A 372 9.91 -14.22 -26.74
CA GLY A 372 10.19 -15.39 -25.91
C GLY A 372 8.94 -16.15 -25.44
N GLY A 373 7.90 -16.21 -26.28
CA GLY A 373 6.61 -16.82 -25.96
C GLY A 373 5.63 -15.89 -25.23
N VAL A 374 6.06 -14.66 -24.89
CA VAL A 374 5.19 -13.65 -24.27
C VAL A 374 4.56 -12.79 -25.34
N SER A 375 3.25 -12.67 -25.30
CA SER A 375 2.42 -11.84 -26.17
C SER A 375 1.37 -11.10 -25.32
N ARG A 376 0.68 -10.13 -25.92
CA ARG A 376 -0.48 -9.47 -25.29
C ARG A 376 -1.50 -10.51 -24.81
N ALA A 377 -1.72 -11.57 -25.58
CA ALA A 377 -2.71 -12.58 -25.23
C ALA A 377 -2.30 -13.37 -23.98
N THR A 378 -1.02 -13.76 -23.87
CA THR A 378 -0.54 -14.53 -22.71
C THR A 378 -0.55 -13.69 -21.42
N LEU A 379 -0.15 -12.40 -21.48
CA LEU A 379 -0.23 -11.48 -20.34
C LEU A 379 -1.68 -11.26 -19.89
N ALA A 380 -2.58 -11.04 -20.87
CA ALA A 380 -4.00 -10.88 -20.55
C ALA A 380 -4.63 -12.16 -20.00
N GLU A 381 -4.20 -13.35 -20.42
CA GLU A 381 -4.76 -14.61 -19.95
C GLU A 381 -4.41 -14.88 -18.49
N ASP A 382 -3.22 -14.51 -18.06
CA ASP A 382 -2.78 -14.59 -16.68
C ASP A 382 -3.68 -13.73 -15.76
N LEU A 383 -3.83 -12.45 -16.07
CA LEU A 383 -4.71 -11.54 -15.31
C LEU A 383 -6.19 -11.96 -15.35
N LYS A 384 -6.68 -12.53 -16.46
CA LYS A 384 -8.02 -13.11 -16.50
C LYS A 384 -8.18 -14.26 -15.51
N GLY A 385 -7.12 -15.05 -15.31
CA GLY A 385 -7.10 -16.12 -14.31
C GLY A 385 -7.33 -15.58 -12.90
N GLN A 386 -6.58 -14.55 -12.52
CA GLN A 386 -6.66 -13.87 -11.22
C GLN A 386 -8.06 -13.25 -11.01
N ILE A 387 -8.51 -12.38 -11.91
CA ILE A 387 -9.86 -11.77 -11.83
C ILE A 387 -10.96 -12.83 -11.86
N GLY A 388 -10.81 -13.92 -12.62
CA GLY A 388 -11.78 -15.01 -12.64
C GLY A 388 -11.92 -15.74 -11.30
N LEU A 389 -10.83 -15.85 -10.52
CA LEU A 389 -10.90 -16.36 -9.14
C LEU A 389 -11.67 -15.39 -8.25
N ALA A 390 -11.36 -14.10 -8.33
CA ALA A 390 -12.03 -13.07 -7.58
C ALA A 390 -13.53 -12.95 -7.90
N GLN A 391 -13.92 -13.05 -9.16
CA GLN A 391 -15.33 -13.06 -9.57
C GLN A 391 -16.10 -14.26 -9.02
N ARG A 392 -15.45 -15.43 -8.91
CA ARG A 392 -16.05 -16.60 -8.25
C ARG A 392 -16.21 -16.40 -6.75
N ALA A 393 -15.30 -15.71 -6.07
CA ALA A 393 -15.45 -15.34 -4.67
C ALA A 393 -16.62 -14.36 -4.49
N ALA A 394 -16.65 -13.30 -5.28
CA ALA A 394 -17.69 -12.27 -5.29
C ALA A 394 -19.10 -12.83 -5.50
N SER A 395 -19.23 -13.86 -6.34
CA SER A 395 -20.54 -14.51 -6.58
C SER A 395 -21.14 -15.24 -5.37
N ARG A 396 -20.36 -15.41 -4.30
CA ARG A 396 -20.75 -16.10 -3.05
C ARG A 396 -20.88 -15.15 -1.88
N ASP A 397 -20.47 -13.91 -2.05
CA ASP A 397 -20.51 -12.88 -1.03
C ASP A 397 -21.71 -11.95 -1.25
N PRO A 398 -22.57 -11.70 -0.22
CA PRO A 398 -23.73 -10.82 -0.36
C PRO A 398 -23.40 -9.37 -0.73
N PHE A 399 -22.17 -8.93 -0.46
CA PHE A 399 -21.66 -7.61 -0.86
C PHE A 399 -20.72 -7.68 -2.07
N SER A 400 -20.70 -8.83 -2.76
CA SER A 400 -19.91 -9.05 -3.98
C SER A 400 -18.40 -8.78 -3.83
N LEU A 401 -17.86 -8.99 -2.64
CA LEU A 401 -16.42 -8.87 -2.40
C LEU A 401 -15.64 -9.99 -3.11
N GLY A 402 -14.67 -9.63 -3.90
CA GLY A 402 -13.84 -10.53 -4.72
C GLY A 402 -12.73 -11.24 -3.94
N THR A 403 -12.62 -11.02 -2.65
CA THR A 403 -11.63 -11.63 -1.77
C THR A 403 -12.31 -12.26 -0.55
N HIS A 404 -11.59 -12.48 0.53
CA HIS A 404 -12.08 -13.08 1.76
C HIS A 404 -11.73 -12.22 2.98
N TYR A 405 -12.40 -12.51 4.10
CA TYR A 405 -12.22 -11.80 5.36
C TYR A 405 -11.28 -12.55 6.33
N ARG A 406 -10.27 -13.26 5.82
CA ARG A 406 -9.45 -14.13 6.68
C ARG A 406 -8.17 -13.48 7.16
N ASP A 407 -7.66 -12.57 6.35
CA ASP A 407 -6.38 -11.92 6.56
C ASP A 407 -6.61 -10.44 6.93
N ASP A 408 -5.56 -9.74 7.35
CA ASP A 408 -5.60 -8.35 7.86
C ASP A 408 -5.55 -7.31 6.74
N ASP A 409 -5.89 -7.68 5.50
CA ASP A 409 -5.69 -6.85 4.31
C ASP A 409 -6.85 -6.93 3.30
N THR A 410 -8.05 -7.21 3.79
CA THR A 410 -9.28 -7.27 2.96
C THR A 410 -9.42 -6.05 2.04
N VAL A 411 -9.14 -4.84 2.55
CA VAL A 411 -9.23 -3.60 1.78
C VAL A 411 -8.12 -3.49 0.73
N SER A 412 -6.89 -3.94 1.04
CA SER A 412 -5.80 -4.02 0.06
C SER A 412 -6.19 -4.88 -1.14
N HIS A 413 -6.71 -6.07 -0.90
CA HIS A 413 -7.17 -6.96 -1.97
C HIS A 413 -8.32 -6.36 -2.78
N ALA A 414 -9.30 -5.73 -2.13
CA ALA A 414 -10.41 -5.09 -2.83
C ALA A 414 -9.93 -3.92 -3.72
N LEU A 415 -9.04 -3.06 -3.20
CA LEU A 415 -8.41 -2.00 -3.98
C LEU A 415 -7.54 -2.56 -5.10
N GLY A 416 -6.77 -3.61 -4.84
CA GLY A 416 -5.98 -4.29 -5.86
C GLY A 416 -6.83 -4.77 -7.03
N LEU A 417 -7.93 -5.45 -6.76
CA LEU A 417 -8.89 -5.88 -7.79
C LEU A 417 -9.53 -4.69 -8.53
N SER A 418 -9.74 -3.58 -7.84
CA SER A 418 -10.28 -2.36 -8.47
C SER A 418 -9.27 -1.71 -9.43
N VAL A 419 -7.97 -1.91 -9.21
CA VAL A 419 -6.88 -1.46 -10.10
C VAL A 419 -6.65 -2.46 -11.23
N GLU A 420 -6.64 -3.75 -10.93
CA GLU A 420 -6.33 -4.83 -11.88
C GLU A 420 -7.34 -4.91 -13.03
N GLY A 421 -8.64 -4.72 -12.75
CA GLY A 421 -9.68 -4.75 -13.77
C GLY A 421 -9.45 -3.75 -14.91
N PRO A 422 -9.30 -2.44 -14.65
CA PRO A 422 -8.97 -1.44 -15.66
C PRO A 422 -7.62 -1.68 -16.37
N LEU A 423 -6.60 -2.20 -15.68
CA LEU A 423 -5.33 -2.57 -16.31
C LEU A 423 -5.53 -3.66 -17.36
N LEU A 424 -6.29 -4.71 -17.02
CA LEU A 424 -6.64 -5.78 -17.96
C LEU A 424 -7.51 -5.24 -19.11
N ASP A 425 -8.47 -4.39 -18.82
CA ASP A 425 -9.31 -3.74 -19.85
C ASP A 425 -8.44 -2.92 -20.83
N GLY A 426 -7.42 -2.23 -20.34
CA GLY A 426 -6.45 -1.51 -21.16
C GLY A 426 -5.64 -2.44 -22.08
N ILE A 427 -5.14 -3.56 -21.58
CA ILE A 427 -4.45 -4.58 -22.37
C ILE A 427 -5.39 -5.13 -23.47
N LEU A 428 -6.63 -5.44 -23.13
CA LEU A 428 -7.62 -6.05 -24.02
C LEU A 428 -8.33 -5.06 -24.95
N LYS A 429 -8.24 -3.75 -24.66
CA LYS A 429 -9.00 -2.67 -25.32
C LYS A 429 -10.52 -2.91 -25.18
N THR A 430 -10.99 -3.12 -23.97
CA THR A 430 -12.38 -3.37 -23.58
C THR A 430 -12.72 -2.60 -22.31
N SER A 431 -13.97 -2.65 -21.86
CA SER A 431 -14.44 -2.17 -20.56
C SER A 431 -15.17 -3.27 -19.77
N ARG A 432 -14.85 -4.53 -20.07
CA ARG A 432 -15.57 -5.69 -19.55
C ARG A 432 -15.41 -5.87 -18.03
N TYR A 433 -14.23 -5.53 -17.50
CA TYR A 433 -13.87 -5.75 -16.11
C TYR A 433 -14.08 -4.50 -15.24
N ALA A 434 -14.31 -3.34 -15.85
CA ALA A 434 -14.60 -2.09 -15.16
C ALA A 434 -15.79 -2.17 -14.17
N PRO A 435 -16.94 -2.81 -14.48
CA PRO A 435 -18.02 -2.95 -13.48
C PRO A 435 -17.63 -3.77 -12.26
N PHE A 436 -16.86 -4.85 -12.45
CA PHE A 436 -16.35 -5.65 -11.33
C PHE A 436 -15.37 -4.85 -10.46
N ALA A 437 -14.43 -4.15 -11.09
CA ALA A 437 -13.49 -3.26 -10.41
C ALA A 437 -14.20 -2.16 -9.62
N GLN A 438 -15.27 -1.58 -10.19
CA GLN A 438 -16.12 -0.60 -9.50
C GLN A 438 -16.74 -1.21 -8.23
N THR A 439 -17.33 -2.40 -8.30
CA THR A 439 -17.92 -3.06 -7.12
C THR A 439 -16.90 -3.24 -6.00
N GLN A 440 -15.64 -3.61 -6.33
CA GLN A 440 -14.59 -3.76 -5.33
C GLN A 440 -14.24 -2.42 -4.66
N ARG A 441 -14.14 -1.34 -5.44
CA ARG A 441 -13.91 0.01 -4.93
C ARG A 441 -15.08 0.49 -4.08
N ASP A 442 -16.31 0.25 -4.53
CA ASP A 442 -17.52 0.67 -3.84
C ASP A 442 -17.64 -0.03 -2.47
N PHE A 443 -17.23 -1.31 -2.37
CA PHE A 443 -17.09 -2.00 -1.08
C PHE A 443 -16.17 -1.22 -0.13
N VAL A 444 -15.03 -0.76 -0.60
CA VAL A 444 -14.07 0.03 0.22
C VAL A 444 -14.66 1.38 0.62
N LEU A 445 -15.48 1.98 -0.23
CA LEU A 445 -16.08 3.31 0.00
C LEU A 445 -17.41 3.27 0.75
N GLY A 446 -17.90 2.08 1.18
CA GLY A 446 -19.03 1.97 2.09
C GLY A 446 -20.17 1.05 1.62
N ASP A 447 -20.14 0.50 0.41
CA ASP A 447 -21.09 -0.54 -0.04
C ASP A 447 -20.72 -1.90 0.56
N ASN A 448 -20.75 -1.94 1.89
CA ASN A 448 -20.39 -3.09 2.71
C ASN A 448 -21.34 -3.22 3.91
N ALA A 449 -21.24 -4.32 4.64
CA ALA A 449 -22.13 -4.63 5.75
C ALA A 449 -22.13 -3.57 6.86
N TRP A 450 -21.03 -2.88 7.07
CA TRP A 450 -20.86 -1.87 8.13
C TRP A 450 -21.33 -0.47 7.68
N GLY A 451 -21.62 -0.28 6.39
CA GLY A 451 -22.02 1.02 5.83
C GLY A 451 -21.00 2.13 6.11
N THR A 452 -19.71 1.79 6.12
CA THR A 452 -18.62 2.71 6.40
C THR A 452 -17.55 2.65 5.32
N SER A 453 -17.04 3.79 4.90
CA SER A 453 -15.81 3.85 4.10
C SER A 453 -14.63 3.38 4.95
N PHE A 454 -13.67 2.70 4.34
CA PHE A 454 -12.38 2.36 4.95
C PHE A 454 -11.29 3.38 4.60
N VAL A 455 -11.70 4.52 4.02
CA VAL A 455 -10.83 5.64 3.65
C VAL A 455 -11.20 6.86 4.46
N VAL A 456 -10.27 7.39 5.24
CA VAL A 456 -10.49 8.55 6.11
C VAL A 456 -10.80 9.80 5.29
N GLY A 457 -11.93 10.41 5.58
CA GLY A 457 -12.41 11.61 4.88
C GLY A 457 -13.19 11.31 3.61
N ALA A 458 -13.46 10.04 3.27
CA ALA A 458 -14.33 9.65 2.17
C ALA A 458 -15.73 9.28 2.70
N GLY A 459 -16.77 9.93 2.16
CA GLY A 459 -18.15 9.71 2.59
C GLY A 459 -18.49 10.34 3.94
N SER A 460 -19.64 9.95 4.50
CA SER A 460 -20.17 10.49 5.77
C SER A 460 -19.76 9.66 7.00
N ARG A 461 -19.32 8.42 6.79
CA ARG A 461 -18.84 7.51 7.84
C ARG A 461 -17.51 6.91 7.39
N PHE A 462 -16.49 7.09 8.21
CA PHE A 462 -15.13 6.61 7.98
C PHE A 462 -14.43 6.38 9.32
N PRO A 463 -13.25 5.69 9.35
CA PRO A 463 -12.52 5.40 10.58
C PRO A 463 -12.12 6.67 11.33
N GLN A 464 -12.39 6.71 12.62
CA GLN A 464 -12.07 7.83 13.52
C GLN A 464 -10.99 7.48 14.53
N CYS A 465 -10.80 6.18 14.80
CA CYS A 465 -9.95 5.64 15.84
C CYS A 465 -8.75 4.90 15.26
N LEU A 466 -7.98 5.58 14.41
CA LEU A 466 -6.83 4.96 13.75
C LEU A 466 -5.81 4.42 14.76
N HIS A 467 -5.28 3.24 14.47
CA HIS A 467 -4.11 2.69 15.14
C HIS A 467 -2.85 3.37 14.57
N ASP A 468 -2.71 4.67 14.86
CA ASP A 468 -1.60 5.52 14.44
C ASP A 468 -1.35 6.59 15.50
N PRO A 469 -0.11 6.73 16.03
CA PRO A 469 0.21 7.69 17.08
C PRO A 469 -0.03 9.15 16.69
N VAL A 470 0.25 9.54 15.44
CA VAL A 470 0.05 10.92 14.99
C VAL A 470 -1.44 11.24 14.90
N ALA A 471 -2.22 10.36 14.27
CA ALA A 471 -3.67 10.50 14.21
C ALA A 471 -4.31 10.50 15.61
N ASN A 472 -3.87 9.61 16.49
CA ASN A 472 -4.44 9.49 17.82
C ASN A 472 -4.06 10.66 18.74
N LEU A 473 -2.79 11.10 18.73
CA LEU A 473 -2.32 12.09 19.72
C LEU A 473 -2.55 13.53 19.26
N ASP A 474 -2.40 13.83 17.97
CA ASP A 474 -2.56 15.17 17.41
C ASP A 474 -3.83 15.36 16.58
N GLY A 475 -4.44 14.26 16.12
CA GLY A 475 -5.69 14.29 15.38
C GLY A 475 -6.93 14.43 16.25
N SER A 476 -8.06 14.64 15.58
CA SER A 476 -9.39 14.54 16.16
C SER A 476 -9.84 13.08 16.20
N LEU A 477 -10.60 12.72 17.25
CA LEU A 477 -11.15 11.37 17.46
C LEU A 477 -12.67 11.31 17.21
N ASN A 478 -13.22 12.30 16.49
CA ASN A 478 -14.65 12.41 16.21
C ASN A 478 -14.98 12.68 14.74
N GLY A 479 -14.02 12.46 13.84
CA GLY A 479 -14.18 12.65 12.40
C GLY A 479 -14.14 14.11 11.91
N SER A 480 -14.07 15.10 12.80
CA SER A 480 -13.89 16.50 12.41
C SER A 480 -12.41 16.84 12.25
N PRO A 481 -12.01 17.74 11.33
CA PRO A 481 -10.61 18.15 11.21
C PRO A 481 -10.02 18.70 12.53
N PRO A 482 -8.73 18.47 12.80
CA PRO A 482 -7.75 17.82 11.93
C PRO A 482 -7.83 16.29 11.97
N ILE A 483 -7.88 15.67 10.81
CA ILE A 483 -7.88 14.21 10.63
C ILE A 483 -6.77 13.79 9.66
N MET A 484 -6.34 12.53 9.72
CA MET A 484 -5.37 11.94 8.78
C MET A 484 -6.07 11.56 7.47
N VAL A 485 -6.47 12.59 6.71
CA VAL A 485 -7.24 12.41 5.48
C VAL A 485 -6.48 11.58 4.46
N GLY A 486 -7.18 10.67 3.78
CA GLY A 486 -6.59 9.77 2.79
C GLY A 486 -5.91 8.52 3.36
N ALA A 487 -5.86 8.39 4.70
CA ALA A 487 -5.47 7.12 5.32
C ALA A 487 -6.45 6.02 4.90
N VAL A 488 -5.93 4.86 4.52
CA VAL A 488 -6.72 3.67 4.17
C VAL A 488 -6.42 2.59 5.18
N VAL A 489 -7.46 2.04 5.82
CA VAL A 489 -7.30 1.01 6.85
C VAL A 489 -7.50 -0.39 6.27
N PRO A 490 -6.94 -1.45 6.91
CA PRO A 490 -7.06 -2.84 6.44
C PRO A 490 -8.49 -3.35 6.30
N GLY A 491 -9.43 -2.78 7.09
CA GLY A 491 -10.84 -3.11 7.04
C GLY A 491 -11.21 -4.35 7.85
N PRO A 492 -12.26 -5.10 7.45
CA PRO A 492 -12.73 -6.23 8.24
C PRO A 492 -11.77 -7.43 8.15
N VAL A 493 -11.59 -8.09 9.31
CA VAL A 493 -10.72 -9.26 9.46
C VAL A 493 -11.46 -10.41 10.12
N ASN A 494 -10.82 -11.57 10.26
CA ASN A 494 -11.36 -12.67 11.05
C ASN A 494 -11.47 -12.26 12.52
N ALA A 495 -12.58 -12.59 13.17
CA ALA A 495 -12.82 -12.25 14.58
C ALA A 495 -11.77 -12.83 15.56
N SER A 496 -10.98 -13.84 15.15
CA SER A 496 -9.85 -14.36 15.96
C SER A 496 -8.70 -13.37 16.06
N ASP A 497 -8.48 -12.54 15.04
CA ASP A 497 -7.32 -11.66 14.94
C ASP A 497 -7.45 -10.41 15.83
N LEU A 498 -8.68 -10.14 16.27
CA LEU A 498 -8.99 -9.08 17.24
C LEU A 498 -8.86 -9.52 18.70
N ARG A 499 -8.34 -10.74 18.99
CA ARG A 499 -8.24 -11.23 20.36
C ARG A 499 -6.90 -10.88 21.01
N GLY A 500 -6.96 -10.41 22.25
CA GLY A 500 -5.77 -10.16 23.05
C GLY A 500 -4.94 -8.95 22.64
N LEU A 501 -5.49 -8.09 21.78
CA LEU A 501 -4.86 -6.86 21.37
C LEU A 501 -4.72 -5.90 22.56
N SER A 502 -3.62 -5.18 22.61
CA SER A 502 -3.35 -4.19 23.65
C SER A 502 -2.34 -3.16 23.16
N LEU A 503 -2.48 -1.93 23.60
CA LEU A 503 -1.51 -0.87 23.34
C LEU A 503 -0.66 -0.57 24.57
N SER A 504 0.55 -0.07 24.32
CA SER A 504 1.38 0.55 25.34
C SER A 504 0.73 1.80 25.90
N ARG A 505 1.13 2.22 27.11
CA ARG A 505 0.58 3.44 27.74
C ARG A 505 0.87 4.68 26.88
N GLY A 506 -0.03 5.66 26.99
CA GLY A 506 0.17 6.98 26.37
C GLY A 506 -0.81 7.32 25.26
N TYR A 507 -1.57 6.35 24.76
CA TYR A 507 -2.63 6.61 23.76
C TYR A 507 -3.85 7.31 24.38
N ARG A 508 -4.57 8.04 23.53
CA ARG A 508 -5.89 8.57 23.85
C ARG A 508 -6.94 7.50 23.55
N PRO A 509 -7.79 7.10 24.54
CA PRO A 509 -8.84 6.12 24.28
C PRO A 509 -9.75 6.54 23.13
N CYS A 510 -9.94 5.64 22.17
CA CYS A 510 -10.84 5.83 21.06
C CYS A 510 -11.46 4.47 20.68
N PRO A 511 -12.80 4.36 20.58
CA PRO A 511 -13.79 5.41 20.81
C PRO A 511 -13.80 5.90 22.28
N VAL A 512 -14.11 7.18 22.48
CA VAL A 512 -14.00 7.85 23.79
C VAL A 512 -14.85 7.18 24.86
N LYS A 513 -16.00 6.61 24.49
CA LYS A 513 -16.92 5.91 25.41
C LYS A 513 -16.67 4.40 25.49
N GLY A 514 -15.67 3.88 24.76
CA GLY A 514 -15.46 2.44 24.60
C GLY A 514 -16.58 1.75 23.81
N GLY A 515 -16.29 0.55 23.34
CA GLY A 515 -17.24 -0.26 22.58
C GLY A 515 -17.12 -0.10 21.07
N ASN A 516 -17.65 -1.08 20.37
CA ASN A 516 -17.75 -1.13 18.91
C ASN A 516 -19.23 -1.09 18.54
N ASP A 517 -19.74 0.04 18.08
CA ASP A 517 -21.13 0.21 17.64
C ASP A 517 -21.45 -0.51 16.33
N LEU A 518 -20.42 -0.95 15.61
CA LEU A 518 -20.54 -1.68 14.34
C LEU A 518 -20.67 -3.19 14.51
N ARG A 519 -20.51 -3.72 15.73
CA ARG A 519 -20.53 -5.15 16.03
C ARG A 519 -21.82 -5.87 15.60
N ALA A 520 -22.95 -5.18 15.55
CA ALA A 520 -24.21 -5.74 15.09
C ALA A 520 -24.17 -6.15 13.61
N PHE A 521 -23.25 -5.56 12.85
CA PHE A 521 -23.07 -5.81 11.42
C PHE A 521 -21.97 -6.83 11.11
N ASP A 522 -21.32 -7.41 12.12
CA ASP A 522 -20.35 -8.50 11.92
C ASP A 522 -21.03 -9.72 11.31
N GLY A 523 -20.42 -10.34 10.32
CA GLY A 523 -21.00 -11.50 9.63
C GLY A 523 -19.98 -12.19 8.73
N PHE A 524 -20.33 -13.33 8.15
CA PHE A 524 -19.47 -14.11 7.28
C PHE A 524 -18.11 -14.49 7.88
N GLY A 525 -18.00 -14.51 9.21
CA GLY A 525 -16.76 -14.69 9.94
C GLY A 525 -15.93 -13.43 10.07
N ALA A 526 -16.35 -12.33 9.44
CA ALA A 526 -15.69 -11.04 9.44
C ALA A 526 -16.14 -10.14 10.60
N ARG A 527 -15.22 -9.34 11.07
CA ARG A 527 -15.43 -8.32 12.10
C ARG A 527 -14.67 -7.06 11.76
N TYR A 528 -15.31 -5.91 12.01
CA TYR A 528 -14.66 -4.61 11.92
C TYR A 528 -14.83 -3.84 13.22
N GLU A 529 -13.74 -3.30 13.74
CA GLU A 529 -13.73 -2.45 14.94
C GLU A 529 -13.03 -1.12 14.64
N ASP A 530 -13.78 -0.02 14.70
CA ASP A 530 -13.18 1.32 14.71
C ASP A 530 -12.68 1.63 16.13
N ASN A 531 -11.49 1.12 16.45
CA ASN A 531 -10.89 1.19 17.78
C ASN A 531 -9.37 1.32 17.67
N VAL A 532 -8.80 2.27 18.40
CA VAL A 532 -7.35 2.53 18.41
C VAL A 532 -6.49 1.32 18.78
N VAL A 533 -7.04 0.34 19.49
CA VAL A 533 -6.33 -0.89 19.87
C VAL A 533 -6.39 -1.96 18.78
N ALA A 534 -7.34 -1.83 17.85
CA ALA A 534 -7.59 -2.82 16.81
C ALA A 534 -6.71 -2.60 15.58
N SER A 535 -5.38 -2.82 15.69
CA SER A 535 -4.46 -2.69 14.56
C SER A 535 -4.91 -3.47 13.32
N PRO A 536 -5.38 -4.75 13.40
CA PRO A 536 -5.74 -5.48 12.20
C PRO A 536 -6.87 -4.87 11.37
N THR A 537 -7.67 -3.98 11.95
CA THR A 537 -8.78 -3.31 11.24
C THR A 537 -8.54 -1.82 11.00
N ASN A 538 -7.65 -1.18 11.75
CA ASN A 538 -7.55 0.30 11.81
C ASN A 538 -6.13 0.86 11.69
N GLU A 539 -5.14 0.06 11.38
CA GLU A 539 -3.76 0.52 11.15
C GLU A 539 -3.56 0.92 9.67
N PRO A 540 -3.54 2.22 9.34
CA PRO A 540 -3.31 2.62 7.97
C PRO A 540 -1.85 2.39 7.59
N SER A 541 -1.59 2.05 6.31
CA SER A 541 -0.25 1.78 5.82
C SER A 541 0.05 2.48 4.49
N LEU A 542 1.34 2.56 4.14
CA LEU A 542 1.80 3.17 2.89
C LEU A 542 1.26 2.43 1.67
N ASP A 543 1.29 1.12 1.70
CA ASP A 543 0.88 0.27 0.58
C ASP A 543 -0.62 0.32 0.32
N THR A 544 -1.46 0.30 1.38
CA THR A 544 -2.91 0.45 1.21
C THR A 544 -3.30 1.83 0.69
N ALA A 545 -2.61 2.88 1.15
CA ALA A 545 -2.84 4.23 0.63
C ALA A 545 -2.35 4.38 -0.83
N ALA A 546 -1.28 3.69 -1.21
CA ALA A 546 -0.79 3.64 -2.58
C ALA A 546 -1.78 2.93 -3.52
N LEU A 547 -2.39 1.82 -3.07
CA LEU A 547 -3.48 1.17 -3.80
C LEU A 547 -4.69 2.09 -3.93
N GLY A 548 -5.06 2.81 -2.88
CA GLY A 548 -6.12 3.82 -2.92
C GLY A 548 -5.82 4.90 -3.95
N LEU A 549 -4.60 5.41 -4.01
CA LEU A 549 -4.16 6.39 -5.02
C LEU A 549 -4.41 5.87 -6.44
N LEU A 550 -3.91 4.67 -6.76
CA LEU A 550 -4.07 4.07 -8.09
C LEU A 550 -5.55 3.83 -8.43
N ALA A 551 -6.33 3.30 -7.49
CA ALA A 551 -7.75 3.02 -7.69
C ALA A 551 -8.57 4.30 -7.95
N PHE A 552 -8.25 5.39 -7.25
CA PHE A 552 -8.97 6.65 -7.40
C PHE A 552 -8.53 7.43 -8.64
N GLU A 553 -7.26 7.40 -9.02
CA GLU A 553 -6.77 7.98 -10.28
C GLU A 553 -7.41 7.30 -11.48
N GLN A 554 -7.41 5.98 -11.53
CA GLN A 554 -8.09 5.24 -12.60
C GLN A 554 -9.60 5.52 -12.62
N ALA A 555 -10.24 5.60 -11.45
CA ALA A 555 -11.66 5.93 -11.35
C ALA A 555 -11.97 7.36 -11.80
N ALA A 556 -11.04 8.30 -11.60
CA ALA A 556 -11.14 9.66 -12.12
C ALA A 556 -10.95 9.75 -13.66
N GLY A 557 -10.61 8.66 -14.33
CA GLY A 557 -10.37 8.58 -15.77
C GLY A 557 -8.96 9.05 -16.18
N LYS A 558 -7.98 8.89 -15.31
CA LYS A 558 -6.58 9.28 -15.52
C LYS A 558 -5.68 8.12 -15.89
#